data_ca7484b78b9674345dafc9c75308a547
#
_entry.id   ca7484b78b9674345dafc9c75308a547
#
_cell.length_a   1.000
_cell.length_b   1.000
_cell.length_c   1.000
_cell.angle_alpha   90.00
_cell.angle_beta   90.00
_cell.angle_gamma   90.00
#
_symmetry.space_group_name_H-M   'P 1'
#
loop_
_entity.id
_entity.type
_entity.pdbx_description
1 polymer ?
#
loop_
_entity_poly.entity_id
_entity_poly.type
_entity_poly.pdbx_seq_one_letter_code
_entity_poly.pdbx_strand_id
1 'polypeptide(L)'
;MNTRGLLAIVFAVALSAAPQLVTTANAGGTYSARLISPRVGQVLYPGQHIRVEWKSVLPDLKGLAGCEMEVWLSVDGGRTFLMCISPSLNPKAKFFDWTVPNMPTNAAVLDIRFGCEVFYPETFAPQPASTFVIAQAPVT
;
A
#
# COMPACT_ATOMS: atom_id res chain seq x y z
N MET A 1 -6.16 75.54 17.72
CA MET A 1 -6.81 74.82 16.63
C MET A 1 -6.39 73.35 16.76
N ASN A 2 -7.31 72.48 17.15
CA ASN A 2 -7.05 71.07 17.43
C ASN A 2 -7.43 70.23 16.21
N THR A 3 -6.44 69.60 15.60
CA THR A 3 -6.69 68.60 14.59
C THR A 3 -6.52 67.23 15.22
N ARG A 4 -7.64 66.55 15.44
CA ARG A 4 -7.71 65.16 15.90
C ARG A 4 -7.49 64.23 14.70
N GLY A 5 -6.36 63.53 14.67
CA GLY A 5 -6.11 62.46 13.72
C GLY A 5 -6.90 61.20 14.11
N LEU A 6 -7.77 60.76 13.21
CA LEU A 6 -8.48 59.49 13.31
C LEU A 6 -7.52 58.36 12.89
N LEU A 7 -7.22 57.50 13.85
CA LEU A 7 -6.45 56.26 13.56
C LEU A 7 -7.43 55.17 13.09
N ALA A 8 -7.43 54.84 11.82
CA ALA A 8 -8.21 53.74 11.27
C ALA A 8 -7.45 52.42 11.49
N ILE A 9 -7.97 51.57 12.36
CA ILE A 9 -7.45 50.20 12.59
C ILE A 9 -8.09 49.32 11.55
N VAL A 10 -7.28 48.84 10.60
CA VAL A 10 -7.68 47.82 9.62
C VAL A 10 -7.49 46.43 10.25
N PHE A 11 -8.57 45.75 10.57
CA PHE A 11 -8.55 44.34 10.96
C PHE A 11 -8.40 43.50 9.69
N ALA A 12 -7.23 42.91 9.49
CA ALA A 12 -7.03 41.87 8.48
C ALA A 12 -7.58 40.55 9.05
N VAL A 13 -8.70 40.08 8.51
CA VAL A 13 -9.22 38.73 8.78
C VAL A 13 -8.44 37.74 7.90
N ALA A 14 -7.54 37.03 8.51
CA ALA A 14 -6.86 35.91 7.83
C ALA A 14 -7.81 34.71 7.74
N LEU A 15 -8.34 34.45 6.56
CA LEU A 15 -9.10 33.23 6.27
C LEU A 15 -8.09 32.06 6.17
N SER A 16 -7.92 31.30 7.22
CA SER A 16 -7.17 30.04 7.19
C SER A 16 -8.07 28.96 6.57
N ALA A 17 -7.81 28.63 5.30
CA ALA A 17 -8.40 27.46 4.67
C ALA A 17 -7.69 26.21 5.21
N ALA A 18 -8.32 25.48 6.11
CA ALA A 18 -7.87 24.17 6.53
C ALA A 18 -8.05 23.18 5.35
N PRO A 19 -7.05 22.32 5.05
CA PRO A 19 -7.22 21.30 4.05
C PRO A 19 -8.30 20.32 4.52
N GLN A 20 -9.40 20.24 3.78
CA GLN A 20 -10.42 19.23 4.01
C GLN A 20 -9.91 17.90 3.50
N LEU A 21 -9.60 16.98 4.41
CA LEU A 21 -9.40 15.56 4.08
C LEU A 21 -10.74 15.02 3.60
N VAL A 22 -10.86 14.84 2.29
CA VAL A 22 -11.99 14.12 1.70
C VAL A 22 -11.79 12.65 2.04
N THR A 23 -12.34 12.20 3.15
CA THR A 23 -12.52 10.78 3.42
C THR A 23 -13.68 10.29 2.56
N THR A 24 -13.37 9.62 1.46
CA THR A 24 -14.35 8.82 0.74
C THR A 24 -14.70 7.62 1.61
N ALA A 25 -15.83 7.71 2.30
CA ALA A 25 -16.39 6.58 3.02
C ALA A 25 -16.85 5.55 1.98
N ASN A 26 -16.10 4.47 1.81
CA ASN A 26 -16.56 3.30 1.05
C ASN A 26 -17.68 2.63 1.83
N ALA A 27 -18.90 2.65 1.30
CA ALA A 27 -20.09 2.02 1.85
C ALA A 27 -20.06 0.50 1.66
N GLY A 28 -19.10 -0.20 2.26
CA GLY A 28 -18.96 -1.63 2.05
C GLY A 28 -17.78 -2.24 2.77
N GLY A 29 -17.52 -1.86 4.02
CA GLY A 29 -16.39 -2.40 4.77
C GLY A 29 -15.03 -2.04 4.15
N THR A 30 -13.99 -2.04 4.95
CA THR A 30 -12.64 -1.68 4.50
C THR A 30 -11.86 -2.95 4.20
N TYR A 31 -11.25 -3.04 3.02
CA TYR A 31 -10.26 -4.07 2.73
C TYR A 31 -9.03 -3.88 3.62
N SER A 32 -8.47 -4.96 4.10
CA SER A 32 -7.17 -4.97 4.78
C SER A 32 -6.43 -6.29 4.55
N ALA A 33 -5.11 -6.24 4.57
CA ALA A 33 -4.27 -7.42 4.51
C ALA A 33 -3.09 -7.30 5.46
N ARG A 34 -2.60 -8.45 5.93
CA ARG A 34 -1.42 -8.57 6.78
C ARG A 34 -0.55 -9.72 6.31
N LEU A 35 0.68 -9.41 5.94
CA LEU A 35 1.67 -10.39 5.50
C LEU A 35 2.06 -11.33 6.66
N ILE A 36 2.22 -12.62 6.35
CA ILE A 36 2.70 -13.67 7.25
C ILE A 36 4.09 -14.13 6.82
N SER A 37 4.29 -14.31 5.50
CA SER A 37 5.56 -14.72 4.89
C SER A 37 5.79 -13.94 3.59
N PRO A 38 7.00 -13.42 3.33
CA PRO A 38 8.18 -13.44 4.17
C PRO A 38 8.01 -12.63 5.47
N ARG A 39 8.80 -12.98 6.50
CA ARG A 39 8.76 -12.31 7.81
C ARG A 39 9.65 -11.07 7.80
N VAL A 40 9.35 -10.14 8.71
CA VAL A 40 10.21 -8.98 8.94
C VAL A 40 11.67 -9.40 9.18
N GLY A 41 12.61 -8.76 8.48
CA GLY A 41 14.05 -9.04 8.58
C GLY A 41 14.50 -10.36 7.94
N GLN A 42 13.60 -11.15 7.36
CA GLN A 42 13.98 -12.38 6.66
C GLN A 42 14.89 -12.05 5.47
N VAL A 43 15.93 -12.84 5.28
CA VAL A 43 16.84 -12.74 4.13
C VAL A 43 16.44 -13.78 3.10
N LEU A 44 16.14 -13.33 1.91
CA LEU A 44 15.84 -14.17 0.75
C LEU A 44 16.96 -14.06 -0.28
N TYR A 45 17.13 -15.10 -1.08
CA TYR A 45 18.17 -15.15 -2.10
C TYR A 45 17.55 -15.22 -3.49
N PRO A 46 18.14 -14.55 -4.49
CA PRO A 46 17.70 -14.65 -5.88
C PRO A 46 17.57 -16.10 -6.36
N GLY A 47 16.47 -16.42 -7.02
CA GLY A 47 16.14 -17.77 -7.47
C GLY A 47 15.53 -18.69 -6.41
N GLN A 48 15.48 -18.27 -5.15
CA GLN A 48 14.82 -19.02 -4.09
C GLN A 48 13.31 -19.11 -4.35
N HIS A 49 12.75 -20.29 -4.15
CA HIS A 49 11.31 -20.51 -4.19
C HIS A 49 10.74 -20.40 -2.77
N ILE A 50 9.81 -19.50 -2.58
CA ILE A 50 9.14 -19.32 -1.29
C ILE A 50 7.63 -19.22 -1.49
N ARG A 51 6.91 -19.40 -0.40
CA ARG A 51 5.49 -19.09 -0.33
C ARG A 51 5.31 -17.69 0.27
N VAL A 52 4.67 -16.79 -0.50
CA VAL A 52 4.15 -15.54 0.04
C VAL A 52 2.78 -15.84 0.63
N GLU A 53 2.59 -15.51 1.90
CA GLU A 53 1.37 -15.84 2.64
C GLU A 53 0.86 -14.64 3.42
N TRP A 54 -0.46 -14.46 3.45
CA TRP A 54 -1.12 -13.34 4.14
C TRP A 54 -2.48 -13.74 4.72
N LYS A 55 -2.99 -12.88 5.60
CA LYS A 55 -4.39 -12.82 6.00
C LYS A 55 -5.02 -11.57 5.44
N SER A 56 -6.24 -11.68 4.93
CA SER A 56 -7.00 -10.53 4.44
C SER A 56 -8.40 -10.53 5.02
N VAL A 57 -8.95 -9.34 5.15
CA VAL A 57 -10.37 -9.08 5.40
C VAL A 57 -10.90 -8.41 4.14
N LEU A 58 -11.87 -9.06 3.50
CA LEU A 58 -12.52 -8.52 2.32
C LEU A 58 -13.71 -7.65 2.73
N PRO A 59 -14.04 -6.61 1.94
CA PRO A 59 -15.27 -5.86 2.15
C PRO A 59 -16.50 -6.76 1.97
N ASP A 60 -17.60 -6.38 2.61
CA ASP A 60 -18.89 -7.09 2.45
C ASP A 60 -19.49 -6.71 1.09
N LEU A 61 -19.21 -7.52 0.08
CA LEU A 61 -19.69 -7.37 -1.28
C LEU A 61 -20.70 -8.47 -1.60
N LYS A 62 -21.71 -8.14 -2.41
CA LYS A 62 -22.75 -9.11 -2.84
C LYS A 62 -22.21 -10.27 -3.67
N GLY A 63 -20.95 -10.23 -4.05
CA GLY A 63 -20.24 -11.26 -4.79
C GLY A 63 -18.82 -10.83 -5.11
N LEU A 64 -18.00 -11.74 -5.57
CA LEU A 64 -16.61 -11.51 -5.91
C LEU A 64 -16.31 -11.74 -7.40
N ALA A 65 -17.34 -11.80 -8.23
CA ALA A 65 -17.17 -11.90 -9.68
C ALA A 65 -16.50 -10.63 -10.23
N GLY A 66 -15.46 -10.78 -11.05
CA GLY A 66 -14.66 -9.65 -11.54
C GLY A 66 -13.78 -9.00 -10.49
N CYS A 67 -13.54 -9.69 -9.37
CA CYS A 67 -12.60 -9.24 -8.34
C CYS A 67 -11.33 -10.08 -8.38
N GLU A 68 -10.21 -9.45 -8.02
CA GLU A 68 -8.90 -10.11 -7.98
C GLU A 68 -8.04 -9.57 -6.85
N MET A 69 -7.00 -10.32 -6.55
CA MET A 69 -5.88 -9.88 -5.73
C MET A 69 -4.59 -9.93 -6.52
N GLU A 70 -3.72 -8.99 -6.25
CA GLU A 70 -2.36 -8.94 -6.79
C GLU A 70 -1.37 -8.61 -5.68
N VAL A 71 -0.14 -9.10 -5.84
CA VAL A 71 0.96 -8.77 -4.93
C VAL A 71 2.04 -8.03 -5.70
N TRP A 72 2.40 -6.87 -5.20
CA TRP A 72 3.37 -5.97 -5.79
C TRP A 72 4.60 -5.84 -4.91
N LEU A 73 5.78 -5.74 -5.52
CA LEU A 73 7.06 -5.60 -4.84
C LEU A 73 7.58 -4.18 -4.96
N SER A 74 8.00 -3.64 -3.83
CA SER A 74 8.86 -2.47 -3.70
C SER A 74 10.25 -2.91 -3.25
N VAL A 75 11.29 -2.29 -3.80
CA VAL A 75 12.70 -2.47 -3.39
C VAL A 75 13.28 -1.22 -2.73
N ASP A 76 12.47 -0.21 -2.50
CA ASP A 76 12.86 1.10 -1.98
C ASP A 76 12.11 1.50 -0.69
N GLY A 77 11.73 0.51 0.10
CA GLY A 77 11.06 0.72 1.39
C GLY A 77 9.57 1.06 1.28
N GLY A 78 8.94 0.72 0.16
CA GLY A 78 7.52 0.99 -0.06
C GLY A 78 7.23 2.37 -0.65
N ARG A 79 8.25 3.08 -1.15
CA ARG A 79 8.06 4.37 -1.84
C ARG A 79 7.49 4.20 -3.24
N THR A 80 7.92 3.16 -3.94
CA THR A 80 7.40 2.78 -5.25
C THR A 80 7.13 1.29 -5.33
N PHE A 81 6.10 0.90 -6.06
CA PHE A 81 5.73 -0.49 -6.33
C PHE A 81 5.67 -0.67 -7.83
N LEU A 82 6.78 -1.10 -8.43
CA LEU A 82 6.95 -1.15 -9.88
C LEU A 82 6.77 -2.57 -10.46
N MET A 83 6.74 -3.60 -9.63
CA MET A 83 6.71 -4.98 -10.07
C MET A 83 5.53 -5.74 -9.46
N CYS A 84 4.57 -6.16 -10.30
CA CYS A 84 3.60 -7.16 -9.92
C CYS A 84 4.29 -8.53 -9.93
N ILE A 85 4.35 -9.19 -8.78
CA ILE A 85 5.05 -10.48 -8.61
C ILE A 85 4.12 -11.68 -8.61
N SER A 86 2.82 -11.47 -8.57
CA SER A 86 1.80 -12.53 -8.64
C SER A 86 1.06 -12.48 -9.97
N PRO A 87 0.46 -13.60 -10.40
CA PRO A 87 -0.62 -13.54 -11.37
C PRO A 87 -1.85 -12.85 -10.74
N SER A 88 -2.90 -12.61 -11.54
CA SER A 88 -4.22 -12.30 -11.00
C SER A 88 -4.69 -13.49 -10.15
N LEU A 89 -4.94 -13.23 -8.86
CA LEU A 89 -5.29 -14.25 -7.88
C LEU A 89 -6.77 -14.17 -7.53
N ASN A 90 -7.32 -15.33 -7.17
CA ASN A 90 -8.65 -15.36 -6.59
C ASN A 90 -8.70 -14.45 -5.36
N PRO A 91 -9.74 -13.60 -5.17
CA PRO A 91 -9.83 -12.68 -4.02
C PRO A 91 -9.83 -13.38 -2.66
N LYS A 92 -10.12 -14.67 -2.60
CA LYS A 92 -10.02 -15.48 -1.38
C LYS A 92 -8.67 -16.16 -1.20
N ALA A 93 -7.72 -15.95 -2.13
CA ALA A 93 -6.38 -16.49 -2.01
C ALA A 93 -5.69 -15.97 -0.75
N LYS A 94 -4.88 -16.82 -0.14
CA LYS A 94 -4.13 -16.51 1.09
C LYS A 94 -2.63 -16.70 0.92
N PHE A 95 -2.22 -17.19 -0.24
CA PHE A 95 -0.82 -17.41 -0.59
C PHE A 95 -0.65 -17.55 -2.11
N PHE A 96 0.59 -17.39 -2.55
CA PHE A 96 1.07 -17.88 -3.85
C PHE A 96 2.54 -18.26 -3.73
N ASP A 97 3.01 -19.13 -4.63
CA ASP A 97 4.40 -19.54 -4.67
C ASP A 97 5.17 -18.58 -5.59
N TRP A 98 6.29 -18.07 -5.10
CA TRP A 98 7.08 -17.00 -5.72
C TRP A 98 8.53 -17.39 -5.87
N THR A 99 9.12 -17.05 -7.01
CA THR A 99 10.58 -17.11 -7.23
C THR A 99 11.16 -15.73 -7.03
N VAL A 100 12.09 -15.61 -6.07
CA VAL A 100 12.71 -14.33 -5.69
C VAL A 100 13.56 -13.80 -6.85
N PRO A 101 13.31 -12.56 -7.33
CA PRO A 101 14.09 -11.99 -8.41
C PRO A 101 15.47 -11.55 -7.95
N ASN A 102 16.40 -11.38 -8.91
CA ASN A 102 17.71 -10.78 -8.63
C ASN A 102 17.59 -9.26 -8.56
N MET A 103 17.01 -8.76 -7.46
CA MET A 103 16.81 -7.34 -7.15
C MET A 103 17.26 -7.06 -5.72
N PRO A 104 18.57 -6.99 -5.46
CA PRO A 104 19.11 -6.84 -4.11
C PRO A 104 18.60 -5.57 -3.44
N THR A 105 18.11 -5.72 -2.21
CA THR A 105 17.66 -4.61 -1.39
C THR A 105 17.59 -5.00 0.08
N ASN A 106 17.86 -4.05 0.97
CA ASN A 106 17.62 -4.20 2.41
C ASN A 106 16.23 -3.72 2.83
N ALA A 107 15.42 -3.26 1.88
CA ALA A 107 14.15 -2.59 2.13
C ALA A 107 13.05 -3.08 1.18
N ALA A 108 12.93 -4.43 1.03
CA ALA A 108 11.84 -5.03 0.27
C ALA A 108 10.52 -4.92 1.04
N VAL A 109 9.48 -4.44 0.37
CA VAL A 109 8.12 -4.33 0.92
C VAL A 109 7.14 -4.91 -0.10
N LEU A 110 6.17 -5.68 0.37
CA LEU A 110 5.07 -6.16 -0.45
C LEU A 110 3.82 -5.29 -0.22
N ASP A 111 3.06 -5.09 -1.29
CA ASP A 111 1.73 -4.50 -1.28
C ASP A 111 0.74 -5.56 -1.77
N ILE A 112 -0.27 -5.85 -0.97
CA ILE A 112 -1.29 -6.86 -1.28
C ILE A 112 -2.54 -6.10 -1.66
N ARG A 113 -2.86 -6.09 -2.95
CA ARG A 113 -3.94 -5.29 -3.52
C ARG A 113 -5.17 -6.11 -3.76
N PHE A 114 -6.32 -5.47 -3.63
CA PHE A 114 -7.62 -6.06 -3.91
C PHE A 114 -8.48 -5.05 -4.67
N GLY A 115 -9.18 -5.51 -5.69
CA GLY A 115 -10.12 -4.67 -6.44
C GLY A 115 -11.10 -5.50 -7.25
N CYS A 116 -12.13 -4.83 -7.75
CA CYS A 116 -13.13 -5.39 -8.66
C CYS A 116 -13.32 -4.40 -9.82
N GLU A 117 -13.37 -4.88 -11.04
CA GLU A 117 -13.36 -4.05 -12.24
C GLU A 117 -14.43 -2.94 -12.25
N VAL A 118 -15.61 -3.19 -11.71
CA VAL A 118 -16.77 -2.29 -11.91
C VAL A 118 -17.21 -1.59 -10.63
N PHE A 119 -17.12 -2.23 -9.47
CA PHE A 119 -17.85 -1.77 -8.28
C PHE A 119 -17.02 -1.61 -7.02
N TYR A 120 -15.74 -1.94 -7.05
CA TYR A 120 -14.84 -1.72 -5.94
C TYR A 120 -13.44 -1.35 -6.46
N PRO A 121 -12.98 -0.12 -6.27
CA PRO A 121 -11.71 0.32 -6.81
C PRO A 121 -10.56 -0.47 -6.21
N GLU A 122 -9.47 -0.57 -6.95
CA GLU A 122 -8.23 -1.18 -6.44
C GLU A 122 -7.83 -0.53 -5.12
N THR A 123 -7.65 -1.36 -4.10
CA THR A 123 -7.31 -0.93 -2.74
C THR A 123 -5.97 -1.53 -2.35
N PHE A 124 -5.10 -0.70 -1.82
CA PHE A 124 -3.72 -1.00 -1.48
C PHE A 124 -3.60 -1.41 -0.01
N ALA A 125 -2.73 -2.38 0.27
CA ALA A 125 -2.35 -2.77 1.61
C ALA A 125 -0.83 -3.00 1.69
N PRO A 126 0.00 -1.93 1.58
CA PRO A 126 1.44 -2.02 1.71
C PRO A 126 1.84 -2.49 3.10
N GLN A 127 2.90 -3.32 3.18
CA GLN A 127 3.32 -4.03 4.38
C GLN A 127 4.68 -3.54 4.92
N PRO A 128 4.89 -2.26 5.23
CA PRO A 128 6.19 -1.73 5.65
C PRO A 128 6.66 -2.34 6.98
N ALA A 129 5.74 -2.77 7.84
CA ALA A 129 6.08 -3.45 9.09
C ALA A 129 6.68 -4.86 8.87
N SER A 130 6.59 -5.39 7.66
CA SER A 130 7.11 -6.71 7.28
C SER A 130 8.27 -6.58 6.28
N THR A 131 9.04 -5.50 6.35
CA THR A 131 10.22 -5.29 5.51
C THR A 131 11.20 -6.45 5.62
N PHE A 132 11.64 -6.97 4.48
CA PHE A 132 12.59 -8.07 4.37
C PHE A 132 13.77 -7.73 3.44
N VAL A 133 14.70 -8.63 3.31
CA VAL A 133 15.93 -8.44 2.53
C VAL A 133 15.94 -9.39 1.34
N ILE A 134 16.30 -8.88 0.16
CA ILE A 134 16.73 -9.69 -0.96
C ILE A 134 18.24 -9.53 -1.06
N ALA A 135 18.96 -10.62 -0.79
CA ALA A 135 20.42 -10.61 -0.81
C ALA A 135 20.96 -10.45 -2.24
N GLN A 136 22.19 -9.97 -2.33
CA GLN A 136 22.90 -9.96 -3.60
C GLN A 136 23.26 -11.40 -4.00
N ALA A 137 23.11 -11.73 -5.29
CA ALA A 137 23.57 -13.01 -5.80
C ALA A 137 25.10 -13.13 -5.57
N PRO A 138 25.59 -14.35 -5.22
CA PRO A 138 27.04 -14.55 -5.11
C PRO A 138 27.72 -14.26 -6.45
N VAL A 139 28.83 -13.56 -6.39
CA VAL A 139 29.69 -13.34 -7.58
C VAL A 139 30.39 -14.68 -7.89
N THR A 140 30.06 -15.28 -9.03
CA THR A 140 30.75 -16.50 -9.55
C THR A 140 31.96 -16.13 -10.38
#